data_5e750835561e1aba686d756283d53e70
#
_entry.id   5e750835561e1aba686d756283d53e70
#
_cell.length_a   1.000
_cell.length_b   1.000
_cell.length_c   1.000
_cell.angle_alpha   90.00
_cell.angle_beta   90.00
_cell.angle_gamma   90.00
#
_symmetry.space_group_name_H-M   'P 1'
#
loop_
_entity.id
_entity.type
_entity.pdbx_description
1 polymer ?
#
loop_
_entity_poly.entity_id
_entity_poly.type
_entity_poly.pdbx_seq_one_letter_code
_entity_poly.pdbx_strand_id
1 'polypeptide(L)'
;MSDGPAELRALAANMGKIAGKALDDVDAVLKKGAQNVKEEMQADASRSPHFKGMAGAITYDSHYLLGRARYVVGPDKSRRGGSLGNIYYFGTSRGGGSGDIEKPLRTEEPRLMSQMEKLRERWAGEL
;
A
#
# COMPACT_ATOMS: atom_id res chain seq x y z
N MET A 1 -22.95 -9.17 40.50
CA MET A 1 -23.10 -8.47 39.21
C MET A 1 -22.91 -6.94 39.32
N SER A 2 -22.25 -6.52 40.32
CA SER A 2 -21.95 -5.10 40.49
C SER A 2 -20.81 -4.58 39.63
N ASP A 3 -20.16 -5.47 38.83
CA ASP A 3 -18.92 -5.14 38.14
C ASP A 3 -19.12 -4.77 36.67
N GLY A 4 -20.37 -4.55 36.21
CA GLY A 4 -20.63 -4.19 34.81
C GLY A 4 -19.86 -2.98 34.30
N PRO A 5 -19.80 -1.85 35.01
CA PRO A 5 -18.99 -0.69 34.58
C PRO A 5 -17.50 -1.00 34.52
N ALA A 6 -16.97 -1.76 35.48
CA ALA A 6 -15.56 -2.13 35.48
C ALA A 6 -15.24 -3.11 34.34
N GLU A 7 -16.11 -4.07 34.11
CA GLU A 7 -15.98 -5.01 32.99
C GLU A 7 -16.05 -4.27 31.64
N LEU A 8 -16.95 -3.31 31.52
CA LEU A 8 -17.07 -2.51 30.30
C LEU A 8 -15.81 -1.67 30.05
N ARG A 9 -15.23 -1.09 31.10
CA ARG A 9 -13.97 -0.34 30.99
C ARG A 9 -12.82 -1.26 30.59
N ALA A 10 -12.73 -2.45 31.16
CA ALA A 10 -11.71 -3.43 30.82
C ALA A 10 -11.85 -3.87 29.37
N LEU A 11 -13.07 -4.11 28.90
CA LEU A 11 -13.33 -4.46 27.50
C LEU A 11 -12.93 -3.30 26.58
N ALA A 12 -13.32 -2.08 26.91
CA ALA A 12 -12.96 -0.90 26.12
C ALA A 12 -11.45 -0.71 26.04
N ALA A 13 -10.72 -0.92 27.16
CA ALA A 13 -9.27 -0.84 27.18
C ALA A 13 -8.63 -1.92 26.30
N ASN A 14 -9.15 -3.14 26.36
CA ASN A 14 -8.65 -4.24 25.52
C ASN A 14 -8.91 -3.99 24.03
N MET A 15 -10.08 -3.48 23.70
CA MET A 15 -10.41 -3.11 22.32
C MET A 15 -9.51 -1.98 21.82
N GLY A 16 -9.21 -1.02 22.67
CA GLY A 16 -8.28 0.06 22.34
C GLY A 16 -6.86 -0.44 22.04
N LYS A 17 -6.38 -1.39 22.82
CA LYS A 17 -5.08 -2.03 22.59
C LYS A 17 -5.07 -2.81 21.28
N ILE A 18 -6.12 -3.57 21.01
CA ILE A 18 -6.26 -4.35 19.78
C ILE A 18 -6.33 -3.41 18.59
N ALA A 19 -7.07 -2.31 18.67
CA ALA A 19 -7.20 -1.34 17.59
C ALA A 19 -5.84 -0.69 17.26
N GLY A 20 -5.05 -0.30 18.28
CA GLY A 20 -3.73 0.26 18.08
C GLY A 20 -2.77 -0.73 17.43
N LYS A 21 -2.76 -1.96 17.91
CA LYS A 21 -1.95 -3.03 17.34
C LYS A 21 -2.42 -3.38 15.92
N ALA A 22 -3.73 -3.37 15.68
CA ALA A 22 -4.29 -3.64 14.37
C ALA A 22 -3.82 -2.61 13.33
N LEU A 23 -3.77 -1.33 13.70
CA LEU A 23 -3.25 -0.29 12.82
C LEU A 23 -1.78 -0.55 12.45
N ASP A 24 -0.94 -0.88 13.41
CA ASP A 24 0.46 -1.19 13.16
C ASP A 24 0.60 -2.43 12.26
N ASP A 25 -0.19 -3.45 12.51
CA ASP A 25 -0.17 -4.69 11.73
C ASP A 25 -0.63 -4.43 10.29
N VAL A 26 -1.69 -3.65 10.10
CA VAL A 26 -2.18 -3.26 8.76
C VAL A 26 -1.14 -2.42 8.05
N ASP A 27 -0.53 -1.47 8.75
CA ASP A 27 0.51 -0.62 8.16
C ASP A 27 1.69 -1.45 7.66
N ALA A 28 2.13 -2.42 8.44
CA ALA A 28 3.23 -3.30 8.04
C ALA A 28 2.89 -4.10 6.76
N VAL A 29 1.67 -4.61 6.66
CA VAL A 29 1.21 -5.33 5.47
C VAL A 29 1.15 -4.40 4.26
N LEU A 30 0.57 -3.21 4.43
CA LEU A 30 0.46 -2.23 3.34
C LEU A 30 1.82 -1.72 2.89
N LYS A 31 2.73 -1.48 3.81
CA LYS A 31 4.09 -1.03 3.50
C LYS A 31 4.82 -2.07 2.66
N LYS A 32 4.73 -3.34 3.03
CA LYS A 32 5.32 -4.41 2.24
C LYS A 32 4.67 -4.50 0.86
N GLY A 33 3.36 -4.34 0.79
CA GLY A 33 2.63 -4.30 -0.48
C GLY A 33 3.07 -3.13 -1.36
N ALA A 34 3.21 -1.95 -0.79
CA ALA A 34 3.69 -0.76 -1.51
C ALA A 34 5.10 -0.97 -2.05
N GLN A 35 5.97 -1.60 -1.26
CA GLN A 35 7.32 -1.93 -1.69
C GLN A 35 7.31 -2.91 -2.85
N ASN A 36 6.48 -3.94 -2.79
CA ASN A 36 6.36 -4.93 -3.87
C ASN A 36 5.82 -4.29 -5.15
N VAL A 37 4.81 -3.44 -5.03
CA VAL A 37 4.27 -2.69 -6.18
C VAL A 37 5.33 -1.79 -6.78
N LYS A 38 6.06 -1.06 -5.95
CA LYS A 38 7.17 -0.20 -6.39
C LYS A 38 8.22 -1.00 -7.18
N GLU A 39 8.65 -2.12 -6.64
CA GLU A 39 9.65 -2.97 -7.27
C GLU A 39 9.17 -3.50 -8.62
N GLU A 40 7.92 -3.88 -8.73
CA GLU A 40 7.36 -4.34 -10.00
C GLU A 40 7.23 -3.19 -11.00
N MET A 41 6.82 -2.01 -10.57
CA MET A 41 6.79 -0.82 -11.44
C MET A 41 8.19 -0.49 -11.94
N GLN A 42 9.18 -0.55 -11.07
CA GLN A 42 10.58 -0.33 -11.45
C GLN A 42 11.06 -1.37 -12.47
N ALA A 43 10.71 -2.63 -12.26
CA ALA A 43 11.06 -3.70 -13.18
C ALA A 43 10.41 -3.49 -14.55
N ASP A 44 9.14 -3.12 -14.58
CA ASP A 44 8.43 -2.84 -15.82
C ASP A 44 9.06 -1.68 -16.59
N ALA A 45 9.36 -0.57 -15.90
CA ALA A 45 10.01 0.58 -16.51
C ALA A 45 11.41 0.25 -17.02
N SER A 46 12.17 -0.55 -16.27
CA SER A 46 13.53 -0.96 -16.65
C SER A 46 13.57 -1.81 -17.92
N ARG A 47 12.47 -2.54 -18.19
CA ARG A 47 12.35 -3.33 -19.42
C ARG A 47 12.01 -2.49 -20.66
N SER A 48 11.56 -1.27 -20.45
CA SER A 48 11.18 -0.39 -21.57
C SER A 48 12.42 0.32 -22.14
N PRO A 49 12.68 0.24 -23.45
CA PRO A 49 13.84 0.92 -24.05
C PRO A 49 13.81 2.43 -23.89
N HIS A 50 12.61 3.02 -23.84
CA HIS A 50 12.43 4.47 -23.81
C HIS A 50 12.18 5.03 -22.40
N PHE A 51 11.78 4.19 -21.45
CA PHE A 51 11.32 4.64 -20.13
C PHE A 51 12.12 4.08 -18.96
N LYS A 52 13.21 3.37 -19.22
CA LYS A 52 14.04 2.79 -18.16
C LYS A 52 14.61 3.85 -17.22
N GLY A 53 14.80 5.09 -17.70
CA GLY A 53 15.25 6.20 -16.87
C GLY A 53 14.23 6.62 -15.80
N MET A 54 12.97 6.24 -15.96
CA MET A 54 11.91 6.49 -14.97
C MET A 54 12.03 5.57 -13.75
N ALA A 55 12.65 4.41 -13.88
CA ALA A 55 12.67 3.39 -12.82
C ALA A 55 13.19 3.94 -11.50
N GLY A 56 14.25 4.74 -11.53
CA GLY A 56 14.81 5.34 -10.33
C GLY A 56 13.96 6.43 -9.69
N ALA A 57 12.95 6.93 -10.40
CA ALA A 57 12.02 7.94 -9.89
C ALA A 57 10.79 7.34 -9.22
N ILE A 58 10.56 6.04 -9.34
CA ILE A 58 9.41 5.38 -8.74
C ILE A 58 9.65 5.24 -7.25
N THR A 59 8.74 5.81 -6.47
CA THR A 59 8.80 5.82 -5.01
C THR A 59 7.43 5.49 -4.43
N TYR A 60 7.36 5.34 -3.11
CA TYR A 60 6.07 5.32 -2.44
C TYR A 60 6.07 6.31 -1.29
N ASP A 61 4.89 6.88 -1.03
CA ASP A 61 4.65 7.76 0.10
C ASP A 61 3.55 7.18 0.98
N SER A 62 3.71 7.37 2.29
CA SER A 62 2.69 6.98 3.25
C SER A 62 1.91 8.20 3.70
N HIS A 63 0.60 8.03 3.80
CA HIS A 63 -0.30 9.07 4.30
C HIS A 63 -1.12 8.49 5.44
N TYR A 64 -0.99 9.08 6.60
CA TYR A 64 -1.72 8.65 7.80
C TYR A 64 -2.76 9.71 8.15
N LEU A 65 -3.99 9.24 8.31
CA LEU A 65 -5.09 10.03 8.81
C LEU A 65 -5.75 9.21 9.92
N LEU A 66 -6.52 9.85 10.79
CA LEU A 66 -7.17 9.19 11.92
C LEU A 66 -7.77 7.83 11.55
N GLY A 67 -7.16 6.75 12.05
CA GLY A 67 -7.59 5.38 11.82
C GLY A 67 -7.38 4.86 10.39
N ARG A 68 -6.59 5.55 9.56
CA ARG A 68 -6.34 5.14 8.17
C ARG A 68 -4.87 5.22 7.82
N ALA A 69 -4.41 4.22 7.07
CA ALA A 69 -3.11 4.24 6.44
C ALA A 69 -3.30 4.10 4.92
N ARG A 70 -2.62 4.94 4.15
CA ARG A 70 -2.67 4.91 2.69
C ARG A 70 -1.26 5.02 2.14
N TYR A 71 -0.98 4.22 1.14
CA TYR A 71 0.28 4.27 0.41
C TYR A 71 0.01 4.63 -1.03
N VAL A 72 0.79 5.57 -1.55
CA VAL A 72 0.74 6.00 -2.94
C VAL A 72 2.06 5.63 -3.59
N VAL A 73 2.01 4.84 -4.65
CA VAL A 73 3.20 4.35 -5.36
C VAL A 73 3.18 4.90 -6.76
N GLY A 74 4.28 5.48 -7.20
CA GLY A 74 4.39 5.97 -8.55
C GLY A 74 5.64 6.81 -8.81
N PRO A 75 5.79 7.28 -10.06
CA PRO A 75 6.91 8.16 -10.40
C PRO A 75 6.82 9.49 -9.68
N ASP A 76 7.92 9.88 -9.06
CA ASP A 76 8.06 11.17 -8.41
C ASP A 76 8.58 12.19 -9.44
N LYS A 77 7.75 13.16 -9.77
CA LYS A 77 8.08 14.18 -10.77
C LYS A 77 9.26 15.07 -10.38
N SER A 78 9.57 15.15 -9.09
CA SER A 78 10.71 15.92 -8.60
C SER A 78 12.04 15.17 -8.79
N ARG A 79 11.99 13.87 -9.10
CA ARG A 79 13.18 13.06 -9.37
C ARG A 79 13.45 12.97 -10.86
N ARG A 80 14.73 12.75 -11.19
CA ARG A 80 15.15 12.57 -12.58
C ARG A 80 14.39 11.42 -13.25
N GLY A 81 13.76 11.70 -14.37
CA GLY A 81 12.96 10.72 -15.11
C GLY A 81 11.52 10.58 -14.65
N GLY A 82 11.14 11.22 -13.54
CA GLY A 82 9.78 11.09 -12.99
C GLY A 82 8.69 11.64 -13.87
N SER A 83 8.98 12.70 -14.64
CA SER A 83 8.03 13.31 -15.56
C SER A 83 7.65 12.40 -16.74
N LEU A 84 8.43 11.35 -16.99
CA LEU A 84 8.13 10.37 -18.05
C LEU A 84 6.93 9.47 -17.67
N GLY A 85 6.54 9.44 -16.41
CA GLY A 85 5.47 8.56 -15.93
C GLY A 85 4.15 8.79 -16.65
N ASN A 86 3.77 10.04 -16.86
CA ASN A 86 2.52 10.34 -17.57
C ASN A 86 2.52 9.79 -18.99
N ILE A 87 3.63 9.94 -19.69
CA ILE A 87 3.77 9.45 -21.06
C ILE A 87 3.78 7.92 -21.09
N TYR A 88 4.50 7.31 -20.15
CA TYR A 88 4.62 5.85 -20.06
C TYR A 88 3.26 5.18 -19.81
N TYR A 89 2.49 5.69 -18.85
CA TYR A 89 1.22 5.06 -18.47
C TYR A 89 0.03 5.51 -19.32
N PHE A 90 -0.01 6.77 -19.71
CA PHE A 90 -1.20 7.34 -20.36
C PHE A 90 -0.97 7.77 -21.79
N GLY A 91 0.28 7.84 -22.22
CA GLY A 91 0.62 8.22 -23.60
C GLY A 91 0.56 9.72 -23.84
N THR A 92 0.50 10.07 -25.10
CA THR A 92 0.41 11.45 -25.58
C THR A 92 -0.80 11.58 -26.50
N SER A 93 -1.00 12.79 -27.06
CA SER A 93 -2.02 13.02 -28.07
C SER A 93 -1.84 12.17 -29.34
N ARG A 94 -0.66 11.62 -29.55
CA ARG A 94 -0.33 10.81 -30.73
C ARG A 94 -0.50 9.31 -30.54
N GLY A 95 -0.73 8.87 -29.31
CA GLY A 95 -0.88 7.44 -29.02
C GLY A 95 -1.04 7.17 -27.53
N GLY A 96 -1.53 5.97 -27.20
CA GLY A 96 -1.70 5.53 -25.84
C GLY A 96 -0.39 5.17 -25.16
N GLY A 97 -0.44 5.00 -23.84
CA GLY A 97 0.72 4.59 -23.05
C GLY A 97 1.13 3.15 -23.31
N SER A 98 2.38 2.84 -23.00
CA SER A 98 2.94 1.50 -23.12
C SER A 98 2.95 0.74 -21.78
N GLY A 99 2.80 1.44 -20.66
CA GLY A 99 2.77 0.83 -19.33
C GLY A 99 1.35 0.58 -18.82
N ASP A 100 1.21 -0.39 -17.97
CA ASP A 100 -0.05 -0.69 -17.27
C ASP A 100 0.12 -0.32 -15.79
N ILE A 101 -0.46 0.80 -15.39
CA ILE A 101 -0.32 1.32 -14.03
C ILE A 101 -1.02 0.43 -13.00
N GLU A 102 -2.03 -0.33 -13.42
CA GLU A 102 -2.80 -1.19 -12.51
C GLU A 102 -2.22 -2.58 -12.35
N LYS A 103 -1.40 -3.02 -13.29
CA LYS A 103 -0.83 -4.37 -13.29
C LYS A 103 -0.07 -4.70 -12.01
N PRO A 104 0.85 -3.84 -11.50
CA PRO A 104 1.57 -4.13 -10.27
C PRO A 104 0.66 -4.33 -9.07
N LEU A 105 -0.41 -3.56 -8.99
CA LEU A 105 -1.40 -3.70 -7.92
C LEU A 105 -2.19 -5.00 -8.08
N ARG A 106 -2.62 -5.33 -9.30
CA ARG A 106 -3.32 -6.59 -9.55
C ARG A 106 -2.47 -7.81 -9.19
N THR A 107 -1.16 -7.73 -9.46
CA THR A 107 -0.22 -8.79 -9.11
C THR A 107 -0.07 -8.94 -7.59
N GLU A 108 -0.03 -7.82 -6.87
CA GLU A 108 0.17 -7.81 -5.41
C GLU A 108 -1.12 -8.10 -4.63
N GLU A 109 -2.28 -7.82 -5.21
CA GLU A 109 -3.57 -7.91 -4.51
C GLU A 109 -3.82 -9.26 -3.84
N PRO A 110 -3.61 -10.43 -4.49
CA PRO A 110 -3.82 -11.73 -3.83
C PRO A 110 -2.99 -11.89 -2.56
N ARG A 111 -1.74 -11.43 -2.56
CA ARG A 111 -0.89 -11.49 -1.38
C ARG A 111 -1.39 -10.56 -0.28
N LEU A 112 -1.78 -9.33 -0.64
CA LEU A 112 -2.36 -8.38 0.32
C LEU A 112 -3.61 -8.96 0.97
N MET A 113 -4.52 -9.51 0.17
CA MET A 113 -5.75 -10.11 0.67
C MET A 113 -5.46 -11.28 1.61
N SER A 114 -4.50 -12.14 1.26
CA SER A 114 -4.08 -13.26 2.09
C SER A 114 -3.51 -12.79 3.42
N GLN A 115 -2.67 -11.77 3.42
CA GLN A 115 -2.08 -11.22 4.64
C GLN A 115 -3.13 -10.54 5.52
N MET A 116 -4.07 -9.82 4.92
CA MET A 116 -5.16 -9.20 5.66
C MET A 116 -6.08 -10.25 6.31
N GLU A 117 -6.34 -11.35 5.62
CA GLU A 117 -7.12 -12.45 6.18
C GLU A 117 -6.43 -13.09 7.39
N LYS A 118 -5.12 -13.27 7.32
CA LYS A 118 -4.35 -13.77 8.46
C LYS A 118 -4.42 -12.83 9.66
N LEU A 119 -4.38 -11.53 9.42
CA LEU A 119 -4.54 -10.54 10.48
C LEU A 119 -5.91 -10.64 11.11
N ARG A 120 -6.96 -10.74 10.30
CA ARG A 120 -8.33 -10.86 10.78
C ARG A 120 -8.50 -12.09 11.68
N GLU A 121 -7.97 -13.22 11.27
CA GLU A 121 -8.01 -14.46 12.07
C GLU A 121 -7.28 -14.30 13.39
N ARG A 122 -6.12 -13.66 13.38
CA ARG A 122 -5.34 -13.42 14.60
C ARG A 122 -6.08 -12.50 15.56
N TRP A 123 -6.67 -11.40 15.05
CA TRP A 123 -7.43 -10.48 15.90
C TRP A 123 -8.67 -11.14 16.50
N ALA A 124 -9.36 -11.97 15.72
CA ALA A 124 -10.51 -12.73 16.23
C ALA A 124 -10.10 -13.63 17.38
N GLY A 125 -8.91 -14.23 17.34
CA GLY A 125 -8.39 -15.05 18.43
C GLY A 125 -7.99 -14.27 19.67
N GLU A 126 -7.74 -12.98 19.55
CA GLU A 126 -7.35 -12.10 20.66
C GLU A 126 -8.57 -11.53 21.43
N LEU A 127 -9.74 -11.60 20.85
CA LEU A 127 -10.98 -11.19 21.49
C LEU A 127 -11.51 -12.28 22.43
#